data_8a34dc1747f57b9f96a719192c2d2730
#
_entry.id   8a34dc1747f57b9f96a719192c2d2730
#
_cell.length_a   1.000
_cell.length_b   1.000
_cell.length_c   1.000
_cell.angle_alpha   90.00
_cell.angle_beta   90.00
_cell.angle_gamma   90.00
#
_symmetry.space_group_name_H-M   'P 1'
#
loop_
_entity.id
_entity.type
_entity.pdbx_description
1 polymer ?
#
loop_
_entity_poly.entity_id
_entity_poly.type
_entity_poly.pdbx_seq_one_letter_code
_entity_poly.pdbx_strand_id
1 'polypeptide(L)'
;MNEPDRPRAEPPDRAARSSVPQRDDGPPLSQAARPGDTAVIISTRGRPGIVSALVERLAGQSRAPAHIFVIGASDEDIAGVNSGQPNLTATVGREGSSSQRNDGLALAGARFAYVAFFDDDFVPSRFWIERMEAVFQASSDVVGLTGEILADGTRTAGIGFEEACALIEARDARPQPASGSYERPGYGGNMGCNMAFRTTALENVTFDERLPLYAWLEDADFRGQVEQHGRVVRADGLWGVHLGHKQGRGRGVTVGYSQIANAIYLARKGTVPTSHLVRLATRNVIANLVRSIRPEPYVDRRGRLLGNMLALADVARGRVTPERILKL
;
A
#
# COMPACT_ATOMS: atom_id res chain seq x y z
N MET A 1 -62.08 0.56 -28.32
CA MET A 1 -61.53 -0.54 -27.49
C MET A 1 -60.19 -0.01 -26.96
N ASN A 2 -60.24 0.47 -25.72
CA ASN A 2 -59.05 1.04 -25.07
C ASN A 2 -58.23 -0.08 -24.41
N GLU A 3 -56.98 -0.14 -24.76
CA GLU A 3 -56.02 -1.03 -24.12
C GLU A 3 -55.57 -0.40 -22.77
N PRO A 4 -55.51 -1.14 -21.66
CA PRO A 4 -55.19 -0.57 -20.35
C PRO A 4 -53.66 -0.39 -20.18
N ASP A 5 -53.34 0.77 -19.68
CA ASP A 5 -52.03 1.26 -19.27
C ASP A 5 -51.32 0.29 -18.29
N ARG A 6 -50.11 -0.16 -18.62
CA ARG A 6 -49.26 -0.96 -17.72
C ARG A 6 -48.43 -0.02 -16.87
N PRO A 7 -48.37 -0.19 -15.55
CA PRO A 7 -47.56 0.64 -14.69
C PRO A 7 -46.07 0.39 -14.98
N ARG A 8 -45.29 1.47 -15.15
CA ARG A 8 -43.84 1.47 -15.22
C ARG A 8 -43.25 1.02 -13.89
N ALA A 9 -42.42 -0.01 -13.92
CA ALA A 9 -41.63 -0.43 -12.77
C ALA A 9 -40.66 0.69 -12.37
N GLU A 10 -40.71 1.11 -11.13
CA GLU A 10 -39.72 1.99 -10.52
C GLU A 10 -38.36 1.31 -10.46
N PRO A 11 -37.26 2.03 -10.68
CA PRO A 11 -35.92 1.48 -10.51
C PRO A 11 -35.64 1.22 -9.02
N PRO A 12 -34.87 0.17 -8.69
CA PRO A 12 -34.57 -0.17 -7.30
C PRO A 12 -33.80 0.97 -6.61
N ASP A 13 -34.26 1.25 -5.42
CA ASP A 13 -33.72 2.26 -4.51
C ASP A 13 -32.20 2.12 -4.29
N ARG A 14 -31.45 3.14 -4.68
CA ARG A 14 -30.00 3.27 -4.54
C ARG A 14 -29.64 3.79 -3.14
N ALA A 15 -30.16 3.16 -2.10
CA ALA A 15 -29.90 3.54 -0.72
C ALA A 15 -29.19 2.45 0.09
N ALA A 16 -28.03 1.97 -0.42
CA ALA A 16 -27.01 1.38 0.44
C ALA A 16 -25.70 2.13 0.16
N ARG A 17 -25.63 3.40 0.55
CA ARG A 17 -24.38 4.11 0.72
C ARG A 17 -23.71 3.50 1.95
N SER A 18 -22.67 2.66 1.73
CA SER A 18 -21.78 2.28 2.82
C SER A 18 -21.25 3.56 3.45
N SER A 19 -21.57 3.77 4.70
CA SER A 19 -21.13 4.92 5.50
C SER A 19 -19.60 4.90 5.54
N VAL A 20 -18.98 5.89 4.88
CA VAL A 20 -17.56 6.20 5.10
C VAL A 20 -17.40 6.49 6.60
N PRO A 21 -16.46 5.83 7.31
CA PRO A 21 -16.20 6.19 8.71
C PRO A 21 -15.90 7.68 8.80
N GLN A 22 -16.63 8.42 9.66
CA GLN A 22 -16.35 9.83 9.92
C GLN A 22 -14.94 9.97 10.48
N ARG A 23 -14.17 10.95 10.00
CA ARG A 23 -12.90 11.34 10.62
C ARG A 23 -13.17 11.71 12.09
N ASP A 24 -12.42 11.06 12.97
CA ASP A 24 -12.42 11.41 14.38
C ASP A 24 -11.52 12.63 14.56
N ASP A 25 -12.10 13.83 14.59
CA ASP A 25 -11.41 15.11 14.79
C ASP A 25 -11.00 15.26 16.28
N GLY A 26 -10.21 14.32 16.78
CA GLY A 26 -9.57 14.45 18.08
C GLY A 26 -8.78 15.77 18.19
N PRO A 27 -8.42 16.22 19.41
CA PRO A 27 -7.79 17.51 19.61
C PRO A 27 -6.51 17.65 18.76
N PRO A 28 -6.27 18.82 18.12
CA PRO A 28 -5.13 19.03 17.25
C PRO A 28 -3.82 18.80 18.01
N LEU A 29 -2.91 18.03 17.38
CA LEU A 29 -1.58 17.75 17.90
C LEU A 29 -0.72 19.02 17.86
N SER A 30 -0.83 19.90 18.85
CA SER A 30 0.03 21.08 19.03
C SER A 30 1.28 20.80 19.89
N GLN A 31 1.51 19.53 20.29
CA GLN A 31 2.65 19.16 21.14
C GLN A 31 3.69 18.38 20.34
N ALA A 32 4.99 18.56 20.69
CA ALA A 32 6.06 17.74 20.14
C ALA A 32 5.70 16.25 20.29
N ALA A 33 5.79 15.50 19.19
CA ALA A 33 5.46 14.08 19.16
C ALA A 33 6.15 13.31 20.28
N ARG A 34 5.38 12.58 21.06
CA ARG A 34 5.91 11.74 22.15
C ARG A 34 6.39 10.41 21.58
N PRO A 35 7.43 9.79 22.19
CA PRO A 35 7.79 8.43 21.86
C PRO A 35 6.57 7.50 22.05
N GLY A 36 6.24 6.69 21.03
CA GLY A 36 5.08 5.80 21.05
C GLY A 36 3.79 6.38 20.42
N ASP A 37 3.87 7.49 19.70
CA ASP A 37 2.73 8.12 19.00
C ASP A 37 2.57 7.64 17.55
N THR A 38 2.84 6.38 17.25
CA THR A 38 2.77 5.80 15.91
C THR A 38 1.54 4.93 15.74
N ALA A 39 0.70 5.23 14.76
CA ALA A 39 -0.31 4.31 14.25
C ALA A 39 0.27 3.44 13.14
N VAL A 40 -0.06 2.15 13.13
CA VAL A 40 0.24 1.25 12.00
C VAL A 40 -1.06 0.93 11.28
N ILE A 41 -1.05 1.02 9.96
CA ILE A 41 -2.17 0.66 9.08
C ILE A 41 -1.73 -0.48 8.16
N ILE A 42 -2.50 -1.56 8.17
CA ILE A 42 -2.28 -2.76 7.36
C ILE A 42 -3.53 -3.01 6.53
N SER A 43 -3.41 -2.99 5.20
CA SER A 43 -4.46 -3.48 4.30
C SER A 43 -4.20 -4.94 3.98
N THR A 44 -5.24 -5.79 4.05
CA THR A 44 -5.10 -7.23 3.81
C THR A 44 -6.21 -7.79 2.95
N ARG A 45 -5.87 -8.83 2.16
CA ARG A 45 -6.82 -9.58 1.36
C ARG A 45 -6.32 -11.00 1.10
N GLY A 46 -7.13 -12.00 1.51
CA GLY A 46 -6.89 -13.42 1.25
C GLY A 46 -5.71 -14.03 2.01
N ARG A 47 -5.25 -13.40 3.12
CA ARG A 47 -4.03 -13.80 3.85
C ARG A 47 -4.17 -13.71 5.38
N PRO A 48 -5.25 -14.21 6.00
CA PRO A 48 -5.51 -14.01 7.42
C PRO A 48 -4.39 -14.52 8.34
N GLY A 49 -3.78 -15.66 8.03
CA GLY A 49 -2.68 -16.21 8.84
C GLY A 49 -1.41 -15.35 8.81
N ILE A 50 -1.14 -14.70 7.68
CA ILE A 50 0.05 -13.85 7.52
C ILE A 50 -0.14 -12.54 8.26
N VAL A 51 -1.30 -11.90 8.13
CA VAL A 51 -1.57 -10.65 8.83
C VAL A 51 -1.61 -10.86 10.35
N SER A 52 -2.11 -12.00 10.83
CA SER A 52 -2.05 -12.34 12.26
C SER A 52 -0.62 -12.44 12.77
N ALA A 53 0.26 -13.13 12.05
CA ALA A 53 1.69 -13.22 12.39
C ALA A 53 2.39 -11.85 12.35
N LEU A 54 2.03 -10.99 11.41
CA LEU A 54 2.54 -9.62 11.35
C LEU A 54 2.09 -8.78 12.56
N VAL A 55 0.83 -8.88 12.97
CA VAL A 55 0.29 -8.19 14.15
C VAL A 55 1.04 -8.62 15.42
N GLU A 56 1.29 -9.91 15.60
CA GLU A 56 2.10 -10.42 16.71
C GLU A 56 3.54 -9.87 16.66
N ARG A 57 4.15 -9.82 15.49
CA ARG A 57 5.49 -9.25 15.29
C ARG A 57 5.53 -7.75 15.64
N LEU A 58 4.48 -7.01 15.32
CA LEU A 58 4.37 -5.59 15.64
C LEU A 58 4.15 -5.36 17.15
N ALA A 59 3.42 -6.22 17.83
CA ALA A 59 3.31 -6.19 19.28
C ALA A 59 4.67 -6.43 19.98
N GLY A 60 5.58 -7.19 19.34
CA GLY A 60 6.93 -7.48 19.81
C GLY A 60 8.01 -6.46 19.40
N GLN A 61 7.65 -5.29 18.86
CA GLN A 61 8.59 -4.23 18.53
C GLN A 61 9.28 -3.69 19.80
N SER A 62 10.56 -3.25 19.69
CA SER A 62 11.28 -2.57 20.79
C SER A 62 10.54 -1.33 21.26
N ARG A 63 9.82 -0.69 20.35
CA ARG A 63 8.82 0.33 20.61
C ARG A 63 7.52 -0.10 19.94
N ALA A 64 6.55 -0.55 20.73
CA ALA A 64 5.26 -0.95 20.23
C ALA A 64 4.51 0.24 19.60
N PRO A 65 3.75 0.03 18.53
CA PRO A 65 2.87 1.05 17.99
C PRO A 65 1.81 1.43 19.03
N ALA A 66 1.39 2.70 19.03
CA ALA A 66 0.29 3.16 19.88
C ALA A 66 -1.03 2.51 19.46
N HIS A 67 -1.23 2.25 18.17
CA HIS A 67 -2.39 1.54 17.66
C HIS A 67 -2.08 0.82 16.34
N ILE A 68 -2.71 -0.32 16.11
CA ILE A 68 -2.65 -1.08 14.86
C ILE A 68 -4.06 -1.13 14.27
N PHE A 69 -4.22 -0.69 13.02
CA PHE A 69 -5.44 -0.81 12.24
C PHE A 69 -5.23 -1.86 11.15
N VAL A 70 -6.01 -2.94 11.19
CA VAL A 70 -6.04 -3.97 10.15
C VAL A 70 -7.33 -3.83 9.37
N ILE A 71 -7.24 -3.53 8.09
CA ILE A 71 -8.37 -3.30 7.21
C ILE A 71 -8.45 -4.44 6.20
N GLY A 72 -9.40 -5.35 6.38
CA GLY A 72 -9.71 -6.44 5.45
C GLY A 72 -10.68 -6.01 4.36
N ALA A 73 -10.76 -6.75 3.26
CA ALA A 73 -11.82 -6.60 2.26
C ALA A 73 -13.06 -7.44 2.62
N SER A 74 -12.90 -8.41 3.52
CA SER A 74 -13.98 -9.28 4.06
C SER A 74 -13.64 -9.72 5.48
N ASP A 75 -14.62 -10.31 6.18
CA ASP A 75 -14.43 -10.87 7.53
C ASP A 75 -13.39 -12.02 7.53
N GLU A 76 -13.30 -12.78 6.44
CA GLU A 76 -12.33 -13.86 6.30
C GLU A 76 -10.89 -13.34 6.26
N ASP A 77 -10.67 -12.14 5.73
CA ASP A 77 -9.33 -11.52 5.63
C ASP A 77 -8.74 -11.17 6.99
N ILE A 78 -9.60 -10.87 7.97
CA ILE A 78 -9.22 -10.50 9.33
C ILE A 78 -9.49 -11.63 10.35
N ALA A 79 -9.90 -12.80 9.87
CA ALA A 79 -10.13 -13.94 10.73
C ALA A 79 -8.85 -14.35 11.48
N GLY A 80 -8.97 -14.50 12.82
CA GLY A 80 -7.83 -14.83 13.68
C GLY A 80 -6.98 -13.63 14.13
N VAL A 81 -7.22 -12.42 13.61
CA VAL A 81 -6.63 -11.19 14.17
C VAL A 81 -7.30 -10.91 15.51
N ASN A 82 -6.51 -10.94 16.59
CA ASN A 82 -7.05 -10.78 17.95
C ASN A 82 -7.45 -9.32 18.23
N SER A 83 -8.72 -9.01 18.02
CA SER A 83 -9.31 -7.69 18.25
C SER A 83 -9.57 -7.38 19.75
N GLY A 84 -9.28 -8.31 20.65
CA GLY A 84 -9.41 -8.09 22.11
C GLY A 84 -8.29 -7.23 22.72
N GLN A 85 -7.28 -6.86 21.95
CA GLN A 85 -6.21 -5.98 22.41
C GLN A 85 -6.65 -4.51 22.34
N PRO A 86 -6.39 -3.69 23.40
CA PRO A 86 -6.87 -2.31 23.45
C PRO A 86 -6.27 -1.38 22.38
N ASN A 87 -5.13 -1.77 21.83
CA ASN A 87 -4.40 -1.02 20.79
C ASN A 87 -4.50 -1.68 19.39
N LEU A 88 -5.51 -2.49 19.15
CA LEU A 88 -5.74 -3.17 17.87
C LEU A 88 -7.20 -3.00 17.43
N THR A 89 -7.38 -2.55 16.21
CA THR A 89 -8.68 -2.51 15.52
C THR A 89 -8.57 -3.31 14.23
N ALA A 90 -9.31 -4.42 14.14
CA ALA A 90 -9.50 -5.17 12.91
C ALA A 90 -10.93 -4.94 12.39
N THR A 91 -11.08 -4.50 11.16
CA THR A 91 -12.39 -4.18 10.56
C THR A 91 -12.40 -4.42 9.06
N VAL A 92 -13.59 -4.65 8.53
CA VAL A 92 -13.81 -4.72 7.09
C VAL A 92 -13.96 -3.30 6.56
N GLY A 93 -13.16 -2.97 5.53
CA GLY A 93 -13.22 -1.72 4.79
C GLY A 93 -13.65 -1.92 3.34
N ARG A 94 -13.49 -0.89 2.54
CA ARG A 94 -13.78 -0.92 1.10
C ARG A 94 -12.72 -1.73 0.36
N GLU A 95 -13.13 -2.47 -0.67
CA GLU A 95 -12.21 -3.30 -1.45
C GLU A 95 -11.20 -2.44 -2.24
N GLY A 96 -9.92 -2.83 -2.18
CA GLY A 96 -8.81 -2.22 -2.90
C GLY A 96 -7.80 -1.54 -1.97
N SER A 97 -6.50 -1.69 -2.31
CA SER A 97 -5.39 -1.22 -1.48
C SER A 97 -5.50 0.28 -1.14
N SER A 98 -5.79 1.14 -2.13
CA SER A 98 -5.99 2.58 -1.91
C SER A 98 -7.14 2.86 -0.94
N SER A 99 -8.30 2.21 -1.15
CA SER A 99 -9.49 2.43 -0.32
C SER A 99 -9.29 1.93 1.10
N GLN A 100 -8.71 0.72 1.27
CA GLN A 100 -8.43 0.17 2.60
C GLN A 100 -7.44 1.05 3.39
N ARG A 101 -6.39 1.57 2.74
CA ARG A 101 -5.45 2.49 3.39
C ARG A 101 -6.10 3.82 3.76
N ASN A 102 -6.99 4.35 2.92
CA ASN A 102 -7.78 5.55 3.25
C ASN A 102 -8.74 5.30 4.41
N ASP A 103 -9.39 4.13 4.48
CA ASP A 103 -10.25 3.76 5.60
C ASP A 103 -9.42 3.69 6.90
N GLY A 104 -8.21 3.13 6.85
CA GLY A 104 -7.27 3.14 7.97
C GLY A 104 -6.84 4.55 8.37
N LEU A 105 -6.56 5.44 7.42
CA LEU A 105 -6.25 6.85 7.69
C LEU A 105 -7.44 7.57 8.35
N ALA A 106 -8.65 7.33 7.89
CA ALA A 106 -9.85 7.91 8.48
C ALA A 106 -10.04 7.46 9.94
N LEU A 107 -9.80 6.18 10.23
CA LEU A 107 -9.85 5.64 11.58
C LEU A 107 -8.71 6.18 12.47
N ALA A 108 -7.51 6.35 11.96
CA ALA A 108 -6.39 6.92 12.71
C ALA A 108 -6.64 8.41 13.03
N GLY A 109 -7.18 9.16 12.08
CA GLY A 109 -7.39 10.60 12.22
C GLY A 109 -6.10 11.35 12.54
N ALA A 110 -6.20 12.47 13.24
CA ALA A 110 -5.06 13.29 13.69
C ALA A 110 -4.54 12.91 15.09
N ARG A 111 -4.93 11.76 15.63
CA ARG A 111 -4.58 11.35 17.01
C ARG A 111 -3.13 10.95 17.21
N PHE A 112 -2.42 10.61 16.13
CA PHE A 112 -1.07 10.07 16.16
C PHE A 112 -0.11 11.04 15.49
N ALA A 113 1.12 11.12 15.97
CA ALA A 113 2.16 11.94 15.37
C ALA A 113 2.66 11.35 14.03
N TYR A 114 2.65 10.03 13.95
CA TYR A 114 3.15 9.28 12.80
C TYR A 114 2.17 8.19 12.38
N VAL A 115 2.12 7.94 11.08
CA VAL A 115 1.40 6.81 10.50
C VAL A 115 2.39 5.97 9.70
N ALA A 116 2.49 4.69 10.02
CA ALA A 116 3.24 3.71 9.25
C ALA A 116 2.28 2.79 8.49
N PHE A 117 2.58 2.51 7.22
CA PHE A 117 1.88 1.54 6.39
C PHE A 117 2.77 0.34 6.17
N PHE A 118 2.26 -0.84 6.45
CA PHE A 118 2.88 -2.10 6.08
C PHE A 118 1.95 -2.89 5.18
N ASP A 119 2.52 -3.54 4.14
CA ASP A 119 1.81 -4.61 3.47
C ASP A 119 1.70 -5.79 4.46
N ASP A 120 0.61 -6.55 4.37
CA ASP A 120 0.36 -7.69 5.26
C ASP A 120 1.42 -8.80 5.13
N ASP A 121 2.23 -8.80 4.06
CA ASP A 121 3.34 -9.69 3.80
C ASP A 121 4.73 -9.01 3.89
N PHE A 122 4.84 -7.91 4.64
CA PHE A 122 6.12 -7.30 5.01
C PHE A 122 6.44 -7.59 6.47
N VAL A 123 7.60 -8.19 6.73
CA VAL A 123 8.08 -8.52 8.08
C VAL A 123 9.13 -7.48 8.49
N PRO A 124 8.83 -6.56 9.43
CA PRO A 124 9.78 -5.54 9.86
C PRO A 124 10.80 -6.08 10.88
N SER A 125 11.99 -5.44 10.94
CA SER A 125 12.87 -5.55 12.10
C SER A 125 12.14 -5.16 13.39
N ARG A 126 12.49 -5.78 14.53
CA ARG A 126 11.93 -5.42 15.84
C ARG A 126 12.22 -3.97 16.24
N PHE A 127 13.16 -3.31 15.61
CA PHE A 127 13.55 -1.93 15.86
C PHE A 127 12.97 -0.93 14.86
N TRP A 128 12.10 -1.37 13.94
CA TRP A 128 11.68 -0.55 12.82
C TRP A 128 10.97 0.73 13.27
N ILE A 129 9.99 0.63 14.18
CA ILE A 129 9.22 1.78 14.67
C ILE A 129 10.11 2.72 15.50
N GLU A 130 10.92 2.20 16.41
CA GLU A 130 11.85 3.00 17.24
C GLU A 130 12.79 3.85 16.36
N ARG A 131 13.38 3.23 15.34
CA ARG A 131 14.31 3.91 14.44
C ARG A 131 13.60 4.90 13.52
N MET A 132 12.40 4.57 13.05
CA MET A 132 11.56 5.47 12.26
C MET A 132 11.24 6.75 13.06
N GLU A 133 10.81 6.63 14.30
CA GLU A 133 10.54 7.79 15.15
C GLU A 133 11.82 8.60 15.42
N ALA A 134 12.97 7.94 15.61
CA ALA A 134 14.26 8.63 15.79
C ALA A 134 14.64 9.47 14.55
N VAL A 135 14.40 8.96 13.34
CA VAL A 135 14.61 9.73 12.08
C VAL A 135 13.73 10.96 12.05
N PHE A 136 12.46 10.81 12.33
CA PHE A 136 11.55 11.95 12.36
C PHE A 136 11.90 12.97 13.45
N GLN A 137 12.33 12.53 14.62
CA GLN A 137 12.75 13.43 15.70
C GLN A 137 14.03 14.21 15.35
N ALA A 138 14.98 13.58 14.66
CA ALA A 138 16.26 14.18 14.27
C ALA A 138 16.15 15.15 13.09
N SER A 139 15.11 15.04 12.23
CA SER A 139 15.01 15.78 10.97
C SER A 139 13.59 16.27 10.74
N SER A 140 13.32 17.50 11.13
CA SER A 140 11.96 18.10 11.03
C SER A 140 11.47 18.30 9.58
N ASP A 141 12.38 18.41 8.63
CA ASP A 141 12.11 18.54 7.19
C ASP A 141 11.80 17.20 6.50
N VAL A 142 12.07 16.05 7.17
CA VAL A 142 11.66 14.74 6.70
C VAL A 142 10.20 14.51 7.09
N VAL A 143 9.33 14.40 6.10
CA VAL A 143 7.88 14.20 6.27
C VAL A 143 7.43 12.79 5.93
N GLY A 144 8.24 12.03 5.21
CA GLY A 144 7.98 10.64 4.88
C GLY A 144 9.26 9.83 4.75
N LEU A 145 9.16 8.53 4.97
CA LEU A 145 10.31 7.63 4.84
C LEU A 145 9.89 6.22 4.45
N THR A 146 10.87 5.47 3.94
CA THR A 146 10.81 4.02 3.72
C THR A 146 12.09 3.37 4.21
N GLY A 147 12.03 2.07 4.50
CA GLY A 147 13.20 1.28 4.89
C GLY A 147 13.80 0.46 3.75
N GLU A 148 14.86 -0.26 4.06
CA GLU A 148 15.53 -1.22 3.19
C GLU A 148 14.76 -2.55 3.16
N ILE A 149 14.71 -3.20 2.01
CA ILE A 149 14.21 -4.56 1.86
C ILE A 149 15.39 -5.51 1.73
N LEU A 150 15.66 -6.29 2.78
CA LEU A 150 16.78 -7.24 2.84
C LEU A 150 16.62 -8.37 1.83
N ALA A 151 15.39 -8.83 1.64
CA ALA A 151 15.03 -9.84 0.66
C ALA A 151 13.60 -9.58 0.15
N ASP A 152 13.40 -9.74 -1.17
CA ASP A 152 12.13 -9.48 -1.85
C ASP A 152 11.60 -10.73 -2.56
N GLY A 153 10.68 -11.43 -1.92
CA GLY A 153 9.99 -12.61 -2.45
C GLY A 153 9.09 -12.33 -3.66
N THR A 154 8.84 -11.06 -4.02
CA THR A 154 8.04 -10.73 -5.20
C THR A 154 8.65 -11.23 -6.50
N ARG A 155 9.98 -11.41 -6.52
CA ARG A 155 10.79 -11.84 -7.67
C ARG A 155 11.06 -13.35 -7.69
N THR A 156 10.62 -14.07 -6.66
CA THR A 156 10.79 -15.51 -6.47
C THR A 156 9.42 -16.19 -6.28
N ALA A 157 9.40 -17.43 -5.86
CA ALA A 157 8.18 -18.13 -5.46
C ALA A 157 7.54 -17.57 -4.17
N GLY A 158 8.28 -16.75 -3.43
CA GLY A 158 7.96 -16.20 -2.12
C GLY A 158 9.04 -16.56 -1.11
N ILE A 159 8.99 -15.95 0.08
CA ILE A 159 9.87 -16.21 1.23
C ILE A 159 8.98 -16.61 2.38
N GLY A 160 9.36 -17.65 3.14
CA GLY A 160 8.63 -18.07 4.34
C GLY A 160 8.77 -17.07 5.48
N PHE A 161 7.77 -16.99 6.36
CA PHE A 161 7.77 -16.06 7.49
C PHE A 161 8.95 -16.32 8.44
N GLU A 162 9.22 -17.58 8.77
CA GLU A 162 10.36 -17.96 9.63
C GLU A 162 11.70 -17.64 8.98
N GLU A 163 11.86 -17.91 7.67
CA GLU A 163 13.06 -17.52 6.92
C GLU A 163 13.27 -16.01 6.94
N ALA A 164 12.20 -15.24 6.77
CA ALA A 164 12.25 -13.78 6.87
C ALA A 164 12.70 -13.33 8.26
N CYS A 165 12.16 -13.91 9.33
CA CYS A 165 12.58 -13.64 10.71
C CYS A 165 14.07 -13.92 10.92
N ALA A 166 14.57 -15.07 10.46
CA ALA A 166 15.98 -15.44 10.60
C ALA A 166 16.91 -14.45 9.86
N LEU A 167 16.54 -14.01 8.64
CA LEU A 167 17.29 -13.00 7.89
C LEU A 167 17.36 -11.66 8.64
N ILE A 168 16.25 -11.24 9.22
CA ILE A 168 16.14 -9.99 9.97
C ILE A 168 16.97 -10.07 11.25
N GLU A 169 16.87 -11.15 12.01
CA GLU A 169 17.64 -11.35 13.25
C GLU A 169 19.15 -11.39 12.98
N ALA A 170 19.58 -12.06 11.92
CA ALA A 170 20.97 -12.06 11.49
C ALA A 170 21.45 -10.65 11.11
N ARG A 171 20.58 -9.80 10.57
CA ARG A 171 20.90 -8.38 10.27
C ARG A 171 20.89 -7.52 11.51
N ASP A 172 19.92 -7.72 12.42
CA ASP A 172 19.79 -6.99 13.68
C ASP A 172 20.97 -7.24 14.63
N ALA A 173 21.60 -8.41 14.56
CA ALA A 173 22.79 -8.77 15.33
C ALA A 173 24.08 -8.05 14.86
N ARG A 174 24.07 -7.41 13.66
CA ARG A 174 25.24 -6.68 13.13
C ARG A 174 25.27 -5.24 13.63
N PRO A 175 26.44 -4.58 13.62
CA PRO A 175 26.53 -3.17 13.91
C PRO A 175 25.56 -2.35 13.05
N GLN A 176 24.91 -1.40 13.70
CA GLN A 176 23.99 -0.50 13.02
C GLN A 176 24.76 0.53 12.21
N PRO A 177 24.26 0.96 11.01
CA PRO A 177 24.81 2.12 10.35
C PRO A 177 24.68 3.34 11.27
N ALA A 178 25.66 4.24 11.18
CA ALA A 178 25.56 5.51 11.89
C ALA A 178 24.26 6.18 11.50
N SER A 179 23.46 6.59 12.50
CA SER A 179 22.18 7.27 12.26
C SER A 179 22.41 8.50 11.40
N GLY A 180 21.73 8.62 10.27
CA GLY A 180 21.68 9.84 9.49
C GLY A 180 22.03 9.75 8.01
N SER A 181 22.28 8.57 7.42
CA SER A 181 22.36 8.51 5.97
C SER A 181 20.95 8.35 5.40
N TYR A 182 20.46 9.40 4.77
CA TYR A 182 19.15 9.46 4.11
C TYR A 182 19.33 9.69 2.63
N GLU A 183 18.93 8.73 1.82
CA GLU A 183 18.91 8.87 0.38
C GLU A 183 17.51 9.23 -0.10
N ARG A 184 17.42 10.05 -1.15
CA ARG A 184 16.15 10.21 -1.85
C ARG A 184 15.80 8.87 -2.52
N PRO A 185 14.69 8.19 -2.14
CA PRO A 185 14.34 6.94 -2.76
C PRO A 185 14.00 7.18 -4.23
N GLY A 186 14.49 6.31 -5.12
CA GLY A 186 14.00 6.29 -6.50
C GLY A 186 12.52 5.92 -6.55
N TYR A 187 11.77 6.44 -7.53
CA TYR A 187 10.36 6.06 -7.75
C TYR A 187 10.15 4.58 -8.10
N GLY A 188 11.18 3.79 -8.24
CA GLY A 188 11.12 2.35 -8.54
C GLY A 188 11.46 1.45 -7.37
N GLY A 189 11.60 1.99 -6.17
CA GLY A 189 11.76 1.20 -4.94
C GLY A 189 10.40 0.67 -4.46
N ASN A 190 10.40 -0.49 -3.77
CA ASN A 190 9.21 -1.05 -3.15
C ASN A 190 8.84 -0.23 -1.89
N MET A 191 8.40 0.99 -2.10
CA MET A 191 8.05 1.89 -1.01
C MET A 191 6.76 1.45 -0.33
N GLY A 192 5.78 0.99 -1.09
CA GLY A 192 4.44 0.68 -0.62
C GLY A 192 4.36 -0.35 0.49
N CYS A 193 5.30 -1.30 0.55
CA CYS A 193 5.25 -2.35 1.56
C CYS A 193 5.78 -1.92 2.95
N ASN A 194 6.52 -0.80 3.04
CA ASN A 194 7.03 -0.26 4.31
C ASN A 194 7.28 1.25 4.21
N MET A 195 6.32 2.05 4.54
CA MET A 195 6.42 3.50 4.48
C MET A 195 5.81 4.14 5.73
N ALA A 196 6.36 5.27 6.15
CA ALA A 196 5.80 6.04 7.26
C ALA A 196 5.84 7.54 6.94
N PHE A 197 4.91 8.27 7.58
CA PHE A 197 4.72 9.70 7.35
C PHE A 197 4.40 10.42 8.64
N ARG A 198 4.77 11.71 8.70
CA ARG A 198 4.22 12.62 9.71
C ARG A 198 2.75 12.85 9.40
N THR A 199 1.89 12.72 10.39
CA THR A 199 0.45 12.96 10.22
C THR A 199 0.17 14.39 9.75
N THR A 200 0.96 15.37 10.20
CA THR A 200 0.85 16.77 9.76
C THR A 200 1.09 16.98 8.26
N ALA A 201 1.82 16.08 7.60
CA ALA A 201 2.05 16.14 6.16
C ALA A 201 0.96 15.40 5.36
N LEU A 202 0.01 14.77 6.04
CA LEU A 202 -1.10 14.03 5.41
C LEU A 202 -2.40 14.84 5.35
N GLU A 203 -2.38 16.10 5.75
CA GLU A 203 -3.54 16.96 5.61
C GLU A 203 -3.92 17.10 4.13
N ASN A 204 -5.14 16.72 3.77
CA ASN A 204 -5.64 16.66 2.40
C ASN A 204 -4.90 15.72 1.43
N VAL A 205 -4.04 14.83 1.95
CA VAL A 205 -3.38 13.78 1.18
C VAL A 205 -4.10 12.46 1.37
N THR A 206 -4.48 11.81 0.27
CA THR A 206 -5.15 10.50 0.27
C THR A 206 -4.61 9.61 -0.83
N PHE A 207 -4.72 8.30 -0.64
CA PHE A 207 -4.48 7.35 -1.73
C PHE A 207 -5.54 7.54 -2.82
N ASP A 208 -5.12 7.51 -4.07
CA ASP A 208 -6.03 7.72 -5.19
C ASP A 208 -6.87 6.46 -5.46
N GLU A 209 -8.16 6.51 -5.11
CA GLU A 209 -9.10 5.39 -5.27
C GLU A 209 -9.50 5.13 -6.73
N ARG A 210 -9.11 6.02 -7.65
CA ARG A 210 -9.19 5.75 -9.09
C ARG A 210 -8.20 4.69 -9.56
N LEU A 211 -7.23 4.33 -8.71
CA LEU A 211 -6.34 3.18 -8.86
C LEU A 211 -6.97 1.98 -8.12
N PRO A 212 -7.83 1.16 -8.76
CA PRO A 212 -8.61 0.16 -8.05
C PRO A 212 -7.85 -1.15 -7.81
N LEU A 213 -8.36 -1.98 -6.89
CA LEU A 213 -7.88 -3.32 -6.54
C LEU A 213 -6.44 -3.30 -6.02
N TYR A 214 -5.49 -3.93 -6.74
CA TYR A 214 -4.07 -3.95 -6.41
C TYR A 214 -3.44 -2.55 -6.49
N ALA A 215 -4.10 -1.60 -7.11
CA ALA A 215 -3.77 -0.17 -7.16
C ALA A 215 -2.31 0.14 -7.56
N TRP A 216 -1.74 -0.58 -8.52
CA TRP A 216 -0.33 -0.46 -8.94
C TRP A 216 0.12 1.00 -9.11
N LEU A 217 1.19 1.43 -8.41
CA LEU A 217 1.76 2.78 -8.29
C LEU A 217 1.00 3.75 -7.35
N GLU A 218 0.09 3.28 -6.51
CA GLU A 218 -0.57 4.13 -5.53
C GLU A 218 0.42 4.72 -4.52
N ASP A 219 1.46 3.96 -4.18
CA ASP A 219 2.54 4.38 -3.29
C ASP A 219 3.38 5.52 -3.90
N ALA A 220 3.68 5.42 -5.20
CA ALA A 220 4.40 6.45 -5.93
C ALA A 220 3.56 7.75 -6.05
N ASP A 221 2.25 7.61 -6.29
CA ASP A 221 1.32 8.75 -6.33
C ASP A 221 1.22 9.43 -4.96
N PHE A 222 0.96 8.63 -3.91
CA PHE A 222 0.85 9.12 -2.54
C PHE A 222 2.13 9.86 -2.10
N ARG A 223 3.29 9.25 -2.36
CA ARG A 223 4.58 9.89 -2.13
C ARG A 223 4.69 11.23 -2.84
N GLY A 224 4.34 11.30 -4.13
CA GLY A 224 4.43 12.54 -4.91
C GLY A 224 3.54 13.66 -4.36
N GLN A 225 2.42 13.33 -3.73
CA GLN A 225 1.59 14.28 -2.99
C GLN A 225 2.29 14.74 -1.71
N VAL A 226 2.84 13.82 -0.90
CA VAL A 226 3.50 14.14 0.36
C VAL A 226 4.80 14.93 0.16
N GLU A 227 5.55 14.70 -0.93
CA GLU A 227 6.80 15.44 -1.23
C GLU A 227 6.59 16.97 -1.39
N GLN A 228 5.36 17.44 -1.55
CA GLN A 228 5.04 18.86 -1.56
C GLN A 228 5.13 19.50 -0.16
N HIS A 229 5.10 18.70 0.89
CA HIS A 229 5.15 19.15 2.29
C HIS A 229 6.54 18.99 2.93
N GLY A 230 7.49 18.34 2.28
CA GLY A 230 8.84 18.13 2.78
C GLY A 230 9.57 16.97 2.10
N ARG A 231 10.69 16.55 2.67
CA ARG A 231 11.48 15.47 2.09
C ARG A 231 10.89 14.09 2.42
N VAL A 232 10.83 13.23 1.41
CA VAL A 232 10.62 11.78 1.58
C VAL A 232 11.95 11.08 1.34
N VAL A 233 12.37 10.24 2.28
CA VAL A 233 13.71 9.62 2.30
C VAL A 233 13.66 8.11 2.40
N ARG A 234 14.70 7.43 1.95
CA ARG A 234 15.02 6.06 2.38
C ARG A 234 16.00 6.17 3.55
N ALA A 235 15.60 5.66 4.70
CA ALA A 235 16.41 5.71 5.90
C ALA A 235 17.18 4.41 6.06
N ASP A 236 18.51 4.51 6.17
CA ASP A 236 19.35 3.39 6.58
C ASP A 236 19.06 3.04 8.04
N GLY A 237 19.12 1.77 8.36
CA GLY A 237 18.77 1.32 9.70
C GLY A 237 17.33 0.84 9.88
N LEU A 238 16.43 1.17 8.96
CA LEU A 238 15.10 0.57 8.89
C LEU A 238 15.11 -0.54 7.86
N TRP A 239 14.85 -1.76 8.24
CA TRP A 239 14.82 -2.89 7.30
C TRP A 239 13.75 -3.90 7.66
N GLY A 240 13.44 -4.72 6.68
CA GLY A 240 12.55 -5.87 6.79
C GLY A 240 12.67 -6.77 5.58
N VAL A 241 11.82 -7.77 5.53
CA VAL A 241 11.72 -8.73 4.41
C VAL A 241 10.32 -8.68 3.84
N HIS A 242 10.21 -8.56 2.52
CA HIS A 242 8.96 -8.65 1.80
C HIS A 242 8.73 -10.09 1.35
N LEU A 243 7.78 -10.79 1.94
CA LEU A 243 7.52 -12.22 1.68
C LEU A 243 7.12 -12.47 0.22
N GLY A 244 6.45 -11.51 -0.39
CA GLY A 244 6.09 -11.53 -1.80
C GLY A 244 5.04 -12.55 -2.15
N HIS A 245 4.06 -12.77 -1.28
CA HIS A 245 2.93 -13.67 -1.52
C HIS A 245 2.18 -13.31 -2.80
N LYS A 246 1.81 -14.35 -3.57
CA LYS A 246 1.17 -14.16 -4.88
C LYS A 246 -0.35 -14.03 -4.78
N GLN A 247 -0.94 -14.47 -3.68
CA GLN A 247 -2.36 -14.28 -3.39
C GLN A 247 -2.68 -12.78 -3.24
N GLY A 248 -3.87 -12.35 -3.63
CA GLY A 248 -4.29 -10.95 -3.54
C GLY A 248 -3.87 -10.02 -4.70
N ARG A 249 -2.94 -10.43 -5.57
CA ARG A 249 -2.46 -9.58 -6.69
C ARG A 249 -3.43 -9.45 -7.87
N GLY A 250 -4.49 -10.24 -7.90
CA GLY A 250 -5.43 -10.26 -9.00
C GLY A 250 -4.91 -10.99 -10.26
N ARG A 251 -5.73 -10.96 -11.31
CA ARG A 251 -5.47 -11.66 -12.59
C ARG A 251 -4.36 -10.96 -13.37
N GLY A 252 -3.55 -11.71 -14.11
CA GLY A 252 -2.47 -11.13 -14.92
C GLY A 252 -2.94 -10.04 -15.88
N VAL A 253 -4.13 -10.21 -16.48
CA VAL A 253 -4.74 -9.22 -17.41
C VAL A 253 -4.94 -7.87 -16.71
N THR A 254 -5.50 -7.85 -15.50
CA THR A 254 -5.75 -6.61 -14.76
C THR A 254 -4.44 -5.92 -14.38
N VAL A 255 -3.45 -6.68 -13.90
CA VAL A 255 -2.10 -6.14 -13.60
C VAL A 255 -1.45 -5.57 -14.87
N GLY A 256 -1.50 -6.30 -15.98
CA GLY A 256 -0.94 -5.85 -17.26
C GLY A 256 -1.59 -4.56 -17.75
N TYR A 257 -2.91 -4.46 -17.68
CA TYR A 257 -3.63 -3.25 -18.06
C TYR A 257 -3.21 -2.05 -17.20
N SER A 258 -3.16 -2.24 -15.87
CA SER A 258 -2.75 -1.20 -14.91
C SER A 258 -1.32 -0.69 -15.16
N GLN A 259 -0.39 -1.53 -15.62
CA GLN A 259 0.99 -1.13 -15.92
C GLN A 259 1.10 0.00 -16.97
N ILE A 260 0.10 0.15 -17.81
CA ILE A 260 0.02 1.22 -18.82
C ILE A 260 -0.99 2.28 -18.41
N ALA A 261 -2.19 1.88 -18.03
CA ALA A 261 -3.28 2.81 -17.73
C ALA A 261 -2.96 3.71 -16.53
N ASN A 262 -2.44 3.14 -15.43
CA ASN A 262 -2.07 3.90 -14.26
C ASN A 262 -0.89 4.84 -14.54
N ALA A 263 0.11 4.37 -15.32
CA ALA A 263 1.24 5.21 -15.72
C ALA A 263 0.77 6.44 -16.52
N ILE A 264 -0.14 6.27 -17.48
CA ILE A 264 -0.69 7.38 -18.28
C ILE A 264 -1.52 8.31 -17.38
N TYR A 265 -2.34 7.75 -16.50
CA TYR A 265 -3.16 8.52 -15.58
C TYR A 265 -2.29 9.40 -14.66
N LEU A 266 -1.28 8.81 -14.02
CA LEU A 266 -0.38 9.51 -13.11
C LEU A 266 0.52 10.54 -13.82
N ALA A 267 0.91 10.28 -15.07
CA ALA A 267 1.61 11.28 -15.88
C ALA A 267 0.74 12.53 -16.12
N ARG A 268 -0.57 12.35 -16.31
CA ARG A 268 -1.52 13.47 -16.44
C ARG A 268 -1.81 14.16 -15.10
N LYS A 269 -1.83 13.39 -14.01
CA LYS A 269 -1.99 13.92 -12.64
C LYS A 269 -0.77 14.73 -12.19
N GLY A 270 0.43 14.38 -12.66
CA GLY A 270 1.67 15.12 -12.40
C GLY A 270 2.35 14.81 -11.06
N THR A 271 1.88 13.83 -10.30
CA THR A 271 2.44 13.42 -9.01
C THR A 271 3.71 12.57 -9.14
N VAL A 272 3.90 11.90 -10.28
CA VAL A 272 5.06 11.06 -10.57
C VAL A 272 5.73 11.54 -11.87
N PRO A 273 7.08 11.67 -11.93
CA PRO A 273 7.76 12.12 -13.13
C PRO A 273 7.44 11.26 -14.36
N THR A 274 6.98 11.88 -15.43
CA THR A 274 6.56 11.20 -16.67
C THR A 274 7.67 10.32 -17.25
N SER A 275 8.93 10.78 -17.21
CA SER A 275 10.08 9.99 -17.69
C SER A 275 10.26 8.67 -16.92
N HIS A 276 9.98 8.68 -15.61
CA HIS A 276 10.00 7.46 -14.81
C HIS A 276 8.85 6.51 -15.21
N LEU A 277 7.64 7.03 -15.35
CA LEU A 277 6.46 6.24 -15.72
C LEU A 277 6.62 5.60 -17.10
N VAL A 278 7.10 6.34 -18.09
CA VAL A 278 7.38 5.81 -19.44
C VAL A 278 8.41 4.68 -19.37
N ARG A 279 9.55 4.92 -18.69
CA ARG A 279 10.59 3.89 -18.54
C ARG A 279 10.05 2.63 -17.86
N LEU A 280 9.23 2.79 -16.83
CA LEU A 280 8.67 1.67 -16.07
C LEU A 280 7.64 0.89 -16.88
N ALA A 281 6.72 1.58 -17.56
CA ALA A 281 5.74 0.95 -18.45
C ALA A 281 6.43 0.18 -19.59
N THR A 282 7.39 0.81 -20.27
CA THR A 282 8.17 0.16 -21.34
C THR A 282 8.91 -1.08 -20.85
N ARG A 283 9.59 -0.99 -19.69
CA ARG A 283 10.28 -2.15 -19.08
C ARG A 283 9.32 -3.29 -18.79
N ASN A 284 8.12 -2.99 -18.28
CA ASN A 284 7.11 -4.00 -17.96
C ASN A 284 6.56 -4.66 -19.22
N VAL A 285 6.25 -3.89 -20.27
CA VAL A 285 5.78 -4.43 -21.56
C VAL A 285 6.82 -5.34 -22.19
N ILE A 286 8.10 -4.90 -22.25
CA ILE A 286 9.20 -5.71 -22.79
C ILE A 286 9.36 -7.00 -21.97
N ALA A 287 9.36 -6.89 -20.62
CA ALA A 287 9.49 -8.05 -19.74
C ALA A 287 8.34 -9.05 -19.92
N ASN A 288 7.10 -8.57 -20.08
CA ASN A 288 5.95 -9.43 -20.32
C ASN A 288 6.01 -10.09 -21.69
N LEU A 289 6.44 -9.35 -22.72
CA LEU A 289 6.60 -9.88 -24.09
C LEU A 289 7.65 -10.99 -24.12
N VAL A 290 8.86 -10.70 -23.64
CA VAL A 290 9.99 -11.66 -23.68
C VAL A 290 9.72 -12.90 -22.82
N ARG A 291 9.20 -12.69 -21.59
CA ARG A 291 8.96 -13.79 -20.65
C ARG A 291 7.64 -14.54 -20.89
N SER A 292 6.77 -14.08 -21.79
CA SER A 292 5.58 -14.85 -22.18
C SER A 292 5.90 -16.15 -22.92
N ILE A 293 7.11 -16.27 -23.50
CA ILE A 293 7.60 -17.47 -24.18
C ILE A 293 7.90 -18.58 -23.16
N ARG A 294 8.59 -18.23 -22.06
CA ARG A 294 8.91 -19.12 -20.93
C ARG A 294 8.58 -18.40 -19.62
N PRO A 295 7.29 -18.39 -19.24
CA PRO A 295 6.87 -17.66 -18.05
C PRO A 295 7.36 -18.33 -16.78
N GLU A 296 7.63 -17.52 -15.76
CA GLU A 296 7.88 -17.99 -14.41
C GLU A 296 6.59 -18.67 -13.85
N PRO A 297 6.68 -19.78 -13.12
CA PRO A 297 5.50 -20.51 -12.62
C PRO A 297 4.56 -19.68 -11.75
N TYR A 298 5.09 -18.64 -11.13
CA TYR A 298 4.38 -17.76 -10.19
C TYR A 298 3.96 -16.40 -10.78
N VAL A 299 4.13 -16.20 -12.12
CA VAL A 299 3.74 -14.93 -12.80
C VAL A 299 2.96 -15.25 -14.07
N ASP A 300 1.72 -14.78 -14.15
CA ASP A 300 0.92 -14.85 -15.38
C ASP A 300 1.41 -13.82 -16.42
N ARG A 301 2.54 -14.12 -17.08
CA ARG A 301 3.13 -13.24 -18.11
C ARG A 301 2.25 -13.07 -19.34
N ARG A 302 1.55 -14.12 -19.73
CA ARG A 302 0.65 -14.10 -20.91
C ARG A 302 -0.57 -13.23 -20.63
N GLY A 303 -1.18 -13.38 -19.44
CA GLY A 303 -2.26 -12.49 -19.03
C GLY A 303 -1.80 -11.04 -18.93
N ARG A 304 -0.60 -10.76 -18.36
CA ARG A 304 -0.06 -9.39 -18.32
C ARG A 304 0.18 -8.82 -19.71
N LEU A 305 0.70 -9.61 -20.65
CA LEU A 305 0.89 -9.16 -22.04
C LEU A 305 -0.44 -8.83 -22.69
N LEU A 306 -1.47 -9.69 -22.52
CA LEU A 306 -2.81 -9.41 -23.01
C LEU A 306 -3.36 -8.10 -22.42
N GLY A 307 -3.21 -7.90 -21.12
CA GLY A 307 -3.60 -6.65 -20.45
C GLY A 307 -2.88 -5.43 -21.02
N ASN A 308 -1.56 -5.53 -21.29
CA ASN A 308 -0.81 -4.46 -21.95
C ASN A 308 -1.37 -4.16 -23.35
N MET A 309 -1.69 -5.17 -24.15
CA MET A 309 -2.27 -4.97 -25.49
C MET A 309 -3.65 -4.30 -25.43
N LEU A 310 -4.50 -4.70 -24.50
CA LEU A 310 -5.80 -4.08 -24.27
C LEU A 310 -5.66 -2.60 -23.87
N ALA A 311 -4.71 -2.29 -22.98
CA ALA A 311 -4.45 -0.91 -22.58
C ALA A 311 -3.95 -0.07 -23.76
N LEU A 312 -3.02 -0.57 -24.58
CA LEU A 312 -2.53 0.11 -25.78
C LEU A 312 -3.67 0.35 -26.80
N ALA A 313 -4.56 -0.64 -26.97
CA ALA A 313 -5.73 -0.49 -27.83
C ALA A 313 -6.70 0.57 -27.31
N ASP A 314 -6.87 0.68 -25.98
CA ASP A 314 -7.69 1.74 -25.37
C ASP A 314 -7.01 3.11 -25.44
N VAL A 315 -5.67 3.17 -25.36
CA VAL A 315 -4.90 4.41 -25.66
C VAL A 315 -5.18 4.90 -27.06
N ALA A 316 -5.07 4.02 -28.08
CA ALA A 316 -5.32 4.37 -29.47
C ALA A 316 -6.77 4.85 -29.73
N ARG A 317 -7.71 4.45 -28.87
CA ARG A 317 -9.12 4.87 -28.93
C ARG A 317 -9.46 6.04 -28.02
N GLY A 318 -8.46 6.62 -27.32
CA GLY A 318 -8.65 7.74 -26.39
C GLY A 318 -9.48 7.44 -25.14
N ARG A 319 -9.63 6.16 -24.76
CA ARG A 319 -10.50 5.73 -23.65
C ARG A 319 -9.80 4.99 -22.51
N VAL A 320 -8.47 5.05 -22.45
CA VAL A 320 -7.69 4.41 -21.37
C VAL A 320 -7.98 5.07 -20.03
N THR A 321 -8.41 4.26 -19.04
CA THR A 321 -8.63 4.67 -17.66
C THR A 321 -8.23 3.56 -16.70
N PRO A 322 -7.73 3.87 -15.47
CA PRO A 322 -7.40 2.84 -14.47
C PRO A 322 -8.59 1.95 -14.12
N GLU A 323 -9.78 2.53 -13.99
CA GLU A 323 -11.03 1.85 -13.58
C GLU A 323 -11.51 0.77 -14.56
N ARG A 324 -10.96 0.77 -15.77
CA ARG A 324 -11.30 -0.24 -16.80
C ARG A 324 -11.05 -1.67 -16.31
N ILE A 325 -10.08 -1.89 -15.40
CA ILE A 325 -9.78 -3.22 -14.85
C ILE A 325 -10.93 -3.86 -14.09
N LEU A 326 -11.87 -3.08 -13.59
CA LEU A 326 -13.08 -3.58 -12.91
C LEU A 326 -14.03 -4.32 -13.87
N LYS A 327 -13.78 -4.23 -15.18
CA LYS A 327 -14.59 -4.84 -16.24
C LYS A 327 -13.80 -5.88 -17.08
N LEU A 328 -12.58 -6.25 -16.63
CA LEU A 328 -11.70 -7.24 -17.29
C LEU A 328 -11.71 -8.62 -16.52
#